data_5a39d0717a8b0bba503c7d2a8f74c08e
#
_entry.id   5a39d0717a8b0bba503c7d2a8f74c08e
#
_cell.length_a   1.000
_cell.length_b   1.000
_cell.length_c   1.000
_cell.angle_alpha   90.00
_cell.angle_beta   90.00
_cell.angle_gamma   90.00
#
_symmetry.space_group_name_H-M   'P 1'
#
loop_
_entity.id
_entity.type
_entity.pdbx_description
1 polymer ?
#
loop_
_entity_poly.entity_id
_entity_poly.type
_entity_poly.pdbx_seq_one_letter_code
_entity_poly.pdbx_strand_id
1 'polypeptide(L)'
;MRSRTHLAFGGRAGKQYDPFLANTAAKLPVYDLVGADTGRVSPGAAFDLPAGVTPDRLNERQTLVERFDQLRRSLEESGEAGGFDKYARQASEMVVGGRVREALDLAKESPKVRDRYGKHLWCQQTLMARRLVEAGVAFVTLDLSYHTASGTWDTHGDNIPPYGGISKGLRPLLPLFDGLITTLVDDLRDRGLLDDTLVIAMGEFGRTPKLGTQDSTDGRDHWPHVMSMLLAGGGLRHGRVIGSTEKDGGHIQERPVTPGDLAATIYRHFGIPADATYPDTAGQPHNLLPHGGEAIRELF
;
A
#
# COMPACT_ATOMS: atom_id res chain seq x y z
N MET A 1 -8.57 -4.40 17.92
CA MET A 1 -7.19 -4.86 17.86
C MET A 1 -6.40 -3.81 17.09
N ARG A 2 -5.37 -3.19 17.67
CA ARG A 2 -4.56 -2.22 16.93
C ARG A 2 -3.76 -2.96 15.88
N SER A 3 -3.71 -2.45 14.66
CA SER A 3 -2.82 -2.95 13.62
C SER A 3 -1.41 -3.12 14.20
N ARG A 4 -0.80 -4.26 13.98
CA ARG A 4 0.59 -4.52 14.39
C ARG A 4 1.61 -4.03 13.38
N THR A 5 1.14 -3.50 12.23
CA THR A 5 2.04 -2.99 11.20
C THR A 5 2.44 -1.55 11.51
N HIS A 6 3.71 -1.23 11.35
CA HIS A 6 4.22 0.13 11.44
C HIS A 6 3.68 1.04 10.32
N LEU A 7 3.09 0.46 9.27
CA LEU A 7 2.47 1.17 8.16
C LEU A 7 1.21 1.95 8.54
N ALA A 8 0.63 1.72 9.72
CA ALA A 8 -0.58 2.38 10.19
C ALA A 8 -0.34 3.65 11.00
N PHE A 9 0.88 4.16 11.02
CA PHE A 9 1.25 5.31 11.84
C PHE A 9 2.11 6.31 11.07
N GLY A 10 1.88 7.60 11.27
CA GLY A 10 2.66 8.70 10.68
C GLY A 10 4.08 8.83 11.26
N GLY A 11 4.44 7.98 12.25
CA GLY A 11 5.77 7.93 12.81
C GLY A 11 6.24 9.28 13.40
N ARG A 12 7.44 9.72 13.01
CA ARG A 12 8.02 10.99 13.44
C ARG A 12 7.27 12.21 12.93
N ALA A 13 6.55 12.10 11.82
CA ALA A 13 5.74 13.20 11.29
C ALA A 13 4.50 13.50 12.12
N GLY A 14 4.07 12.57 13.00
CA GLY A 14 2.97 12.75 13.92
C GLY A 14 1.65 12.13 13.45
N LYS A 15 0.68 12.09 14.37
CA LYS A 15 -0.61 11.40 14.16
C LYS A 15 -1.47 11.99 13.04
N GLN A 16 -1.29 13.25 12.69
CA GLN A 16 -1.99 13.88 11.57
C GLN A 16 -1.66 13.25 10.22
N TYR A 17 -0.57 12.51 10.15
CA TYR A 17 -0.12 11.77 8.96
C TYR A 17 -0.35 10.27 9.06
N ASP A 18 -1.13 9.81 10.06
CA ASP A 18 -1.51 8.40 10.11
C ASP A 18 -2.30 8.03 8.85
N PRO A 19 -1.97 6.92 8.18
CA PRO A 19 -2.72 6.45 7.03
C PRO A 19 -4.17 6.16 7.39
N PHE A 20 -5.07 6.45 6.47
CA PHE A 20 -6.46 6.04 6.59
C PHE A 20 -6.57 4.52 6.37
N LEU A 21 -7.20 3.83 7.30
CA LEU A 21 -7.43 2.38 7.21
C LEU A 21 -8.83 2.13 6.62
N ALA A 22 -8.89 1.84 5.32
CA ALA A 22 -10.14 1.60 4.60
C ALA A 22 -10.83 0.30 5.03
N ASN A 23 -10.07 -0.66 5.54
CA ASN A 23 -10.56 -1.93 6.01
C ASN A 23 -9.91 -2.29 7.34
N THR A 24 -10.65 -2.11 8.43
CA THR A 24 -10.29 -2.66 9.73
C THR A 24 -11.12 -3.91 9.94
N ALA A 25 -10.56 -5.08 9.64
CA ALA A 25 -11.19 -6.33 9.99
C ALA A 25 -11.37 -6.39 11.53
N ALA A 26 -12.60 -6.40 12.01
CA ALA A 26 -12.91 -6.54 13.42
C ALA A 26 -12.42 -7.90 13.97
N LYS A 27 -12.35 -8.89 13.10
CA LYS A 27 -11.67 -10.18 13.31
C LYS A 27 -10.84 -10.47 12.08
N LEU A 28 -9.55 -10.75 12.27
CA LEU A 28 -8.74 -11.30 11.20
C LEU A 28 -9.37 -12.64 10.77
N PRO A 29 -9.50 -12.86 9.46
CA PRO A 29 -9.99 -14.14 8.99
C PRO A 29 -9.06 -15.24 9.51
N VAL A 30 -9.63 -16.27 10.09
CA VAL A 30 -8.89 -17.47 10.44
C VAL A 30 -8.99 -18.38 9.23
N TYR A 31 -7.85 -18.80 8.70
CA TYR A 31 -7.83 -19.77 7.63
C TYR A 31 -7.70 -21.16 8.23
N ASP A 32 -8.70 -21.98 8.02
CA ASP A 32 -8.59 -23.41 8.24
C ASP A 32 -7.70 -24.04 7.18
N LEU A 33 -7.67 -23.43 6.00
CA LEU A 33 -6.82 -23.80 4.87
C LEU A 33 -6.11 -22.55 4.31
N VAL A 34 -4.83 -22.68 4.01
CA VAL A 34 -4.05 -21.61 3.37
C VAL A 34 -4.71 -21.20 2.05
N GLY A 35 -4.92 -19.90 1.85
CA GLY A 35 -5.58 -19.37 0.65
C GLY A 35 -7.09 -19.53 0.59
N ALA A 36 -7.75 -20.11 1.60
CA ALA A 36 -9.21 -20.18 1.64
C ALA A 36 -9.81 -18.80 1.94
N ASP A 37 -10.82 -18.42 1.18
CA ASP A 37 -11.56 -17.17 1.42
C ASP A 37 -12.49 -17.32 2.61
N THR A 38 -12.16 -16.67 3.70
CA THR A 38 -12.98 -16.64 4.92
C THR A 38 -13.51 -15.25 5.24
N GLY A 39 -13.20 -14.26 4.40
CA GLY A 39 -13.49 -12.87 4.66
C GLY A 39 -14.32 -12.17 3.59
N ARG A 40 -15.04 -11.13 4.01
CA ARG A 40 -15.65 -10.14 3.12
C ARG A 40 -15.04 -8.79 3.42
N VAL A 41 -14.75 -8.02 2.37
CA VAL A 41 -14.43 -6.59 2.54
C VAL A 41 -15.73 -5.91 2.95
N SER A 42 -15.77 -5.40 4.18
CA SER A 42 -16.77 -4.42 4.59
C SER A 42 -16.10 -3.06 4.51
N PRO A 43 -16.59 -2.13 3.68
CA PRO A 43 -16.17 -0.74 3.78
C PRO A 43 -16.45 -0.30 5.22
N GLY A 44 -15.42 0.16 5.92
CA GLY A 44 -15.59 0.69 7.26
C GLY A 44 -16.51 1.92 7.22
N ALA A 45 -17.33 2.12 8.23
CA ALA A 45 -18.17 3.31 8.44
C ALA A 45 -17.36 4.62 8.59
N ALA A 46 -16.07 4.59 8.33
CA ALA A 46 -15.15 5.72 8.55
C ALA A 46 -15.46 6.96 7.68
N PHE A 47 -16.18 6.79 6.57
CA PHE A 47 -16.67 7.88 5.72
C PHE A 47 -18.17 8.16 5.90
N ASP A 48 -18.84 7.43 6.80
CA ASP A 48 -20.21 7.76 7.13
C ASP A 48 -20.21 9.01 8.01
N LEU A 49 -20.96 10.00 7.57
CA LEU A 49 -21.12 11.21 8.38
C LEU A 49 -21.86 10.86 9.67
N PRO A 50 -21.42 11.39 10.83
CA PRO A 50 -22.15 11.22 12.07
C PRO A 50 -23.62 11.64 11.94
N ALA A 51 -24.49 11.00 12.67
CA ALA A 51 -25.93 11.33 12.64
C ALA A 51 -26.14 12.84 12.86
N GLY A 52 -26.90 13.47 11.94
CA GLY A 52 -27.17 14.90 11.96
C GLY A 52 -26.10 15.79 11.32
N VAL A 53 -25.03 15.23 10.77
CA VAL A 53 -24.06 15.96 9.93
C VAL A 53 -24.37 15.68 8.47
N THR A 54 -24.73 16.71 7.71
CA THR A 54 -24.95 16.63 6.27
C THR A 54 -23.73 17.17 5.52
N PRO A 55 -23.52 16.80 4.24
CA PRO A 55 -22.49 17.40 3.41
C PRO A 55 -22.57 18.93 3.38
N ASP A 56 -23.79 19.50 3.34
CA ASP A 56 -23.98 20.94 3.35
C ASP A 56 -23.51 21.60 4.65
N ARG A 57 -23.79 21.00 5.81
CA ARG A 57 -23.28 21.48 7.09
C ARG A 57 -21.77 21.37 7.21
N LEU A 58 -21.15 20.37 6.59
CA LEU A 58 -19.69 20.30 6.51
C LEU A 58 -19.13 21.41 5.63
N ASN A 59 -19.72 21.65 4.47
CA ASN A 59 -19.34 22.74 3.57
C ASN A 59 -19.49 24.11 4.24
N GLU A 60 -20.60 24.34 4.96
CA GLU A 60 -20.80 25.57 5.72
C GLU A 60 -19.74 25.77 6.81
N ARG A 61 -19.40 24.71 7.55
CA ARG A 61 -18.33 24.75 8.56
C ARG A 61 -16.97 25.02 7.93
N GLN A 62 -16.68 24.40 6.79
CA GLN A 62 -15.44 24.61 6.07
C GLN A 62 -15.34 26.05 5.55
N THR A 63 -16.40 26.58 4.95
CA THR A 63 -16.47 27.97 4.51
C THR A 63 -16.30 28.95 5.68
N LEU A 64 -16.81 28.59 6.86
CA LEU A 64 -16.63 29.39 8.07
C LEU A 64 -15.19 29.37 8.55
N VAL A 65 -14.53 28.22 8.58
CA VAL A 65 -13.10 28.08 8.91
C VAL A 65 -12.25 28.88 7.92
N GLU A 66 -12.52 28.74 6.62
CA GLU A 66 -11.81 29.52 5.58
C GLU A 66 -11.96 31.03 5.75
N ARG A 67 -13.14 31.51 6.14
CA ARG A 67 -13.38 32.94 6.44
C ARG A 67 -12.64 33.39 7.69
N PHE A 68 -12.60 32.56 8.74
CA PHE A 68 -11.80 32.84 9.94
C PHE A 68 -10.30 32.82 9.64
N ASP A 69 -9.83 31.88 8.86
CA ASP A 69 -8.42 31.81 8.43
C ASP A 69 -8.03 32.97 7.51
N GLN A 70 -8.93 33.43 6.63
CA GLN A 70 -8.73 34.65 5.85
C GLN A 70 -8.63 35.92 6.75
N LEU A 71 -9.49 36.00 7.76
CA LEU A 71 -9.45 37.11 8.74
C LEU A 71 -8.15 37.05 9.55
N ARG A 72 -7.71 35.87 9.95
CA ARG A 72 -6.45 35.64 10.66
C ARG A 72 -5.24 36.00 9.80
N ARG A 73 -5.23 35.61 8.53
CA ARG A 73 -4.16 35.92 7.57
C ARG A 73 -4.05 37.39 7.23
N SER A 74 -5.17 38.13 7.24
CA SER A 74 -5.14 39.58 7.09
C SER A 74 -4.53 40.27 8.32
N LEU A 75 -4.39 39.55 9.42
CA LEU A 75 -3.77 40.02 10.66
C LEU A 75 -2.32 39.56 10.85
N GLU A 76 -1.94 38.47 10.19
CA GLU A 76 -0.59 37.86 10.20
C GLU A 76 0.04 37.86 8.80
N GLU A 77 0.71 38.94 8.43
CA GLU A 77 1.50 39.04 7.18
C GLU A 77 2.77 38.20 7.25
N SER A 78 2.68 36.86 7.31
CA SER A 78 3.84 35.95 7.13
C SER A 78 3.50 34.69 6.35
N GLY A 79 4.30 34.45 5.32
CA GLY A 79 4.04 33.68 4.10
C GLY A 79 4.12 32.15 4.14
N GLU A 80 3.83 31.41 5.22
CA GLU A 80 3.99 29.94 5.20
C GLU A 80 2.69 29.10 5.27
N ALA A 81 1.53 29.71 5.33
CA ALA A 81 0.25 29.03 5.52
C ALA A 81 -0.39 28.42 4.25
N GLY A 82 0.14 28.71 3.06
CA GLY A 82 -0.51 28.38 1.78
C GLY A 82 -0.58 26.87 1.41
N GLY A 83 0.34 26.07 1.91
CA GLY A 83 0.43 24.64 1.56
C GLY A 83 -0.61 23.76 2.28
N PHE A 84 -0.84 24.02 3.55
CA PHE A 84 -1.75 23.23 4.39
C PHE A 84 -3.21 23.33 3.91
N ASP A 85 -3.64 24.50 3.49
CA ASP A 85 -5.00 24.75 2.99
C ASP A 85 -5.33 23.95 1.73
N LYS A 86 -4.36 23.75 0.83
CA LYS A 86 -4.59 23.01 -0.42
C LYS A 86 -4.91 21.55 -0.12
N TYR A 87 -4.14 20.91 0.75
CA TYR A 87 -4.34 19.50 1.10
C TYR A 87 -5.55 19.27 2.00
N ALA A 88 -5.82 20.18 2.95
CA ALA A 88 -7.03 20.13 3.77
C ALA A 88 -8.29 20.30 2.92
N ARG A 89 -8.28 21.20 1.94
CA ARG A 89 -9.36 21.39 0.97
C ARG A 89 -9.56 20.15 0.11
N GLN A 90 -8.48 19.61 -0.45
CA GLN A 90 -8.52 18.40 -1.26
C GLN A 90 -9.03 17.19 -0.45
N ALA A 91 -8.58 17.01 0.79
CA ALA A 91 -9.07 15.97 1.69
C ALA A 91 -10.56 16.15 2.00
N SER A 92 -11.00 17.38 2.25
CA SER A 92 -12.42 17.69 2.48
C SER A 92 -13.27 17.42 1.25
N GLU A 93 -12.83 17.82 0.05
CA GLU A 93 -13.50 17.53 -1.21
C GLU A 93 -13.61 16.02 -1.47
N MET A 94 -12.59 15.23 -1.08
CA MET A 94 -12.65 13.78 -1.17
C MET A 94 -13.70 13.18 -0.24
N VAL A 95 -13.85 13.70 0.99
CA VAL A 95 -14.83 13.22 1.97
C VAL A 95 -16.24 13.69 1.60
N VAL A 96 -16.40 14.97 1.32
CA VAL A 96 -17.71 15.60 1.01
C VAL A 96 -18.19 15.23 -0.39
N GLY A 97 -17.28 15.15 -1.37
CA GLY A 97 -17.59 14.82 -2.77
C GLY A 97 -18.08 13.39 -3.00
N GLY A 98 -18.03 12.53 -1.97
CA GLY A 98 -18.54 11.16 -2.03
C GLY A 98 -17.73 10.19 -2.89
N ARG A 99 -16.75 10.66 -3.67
CA ARG A 99 -15.96 9.82 -4.60
C ARG A 99 -15.23 8.66 -3.90
N VAL A 100 -14.62 8.93 -2.75
CA VAL A 100 -13.95 7.89 -1.96
C VAL A 100 -14.95 6.89 -1.39
N ARG A 101 -16.10 7.38 -0.89
CA ARG A 101 -17.21 6.52 -0.44
C ARG A 101 -17.70 5.62 -1.57
N GLU A 102 -17.89 6.18 -2.76
CA GLU A 102 -18.27 5.39 -3.94
C GLU A 102 -17.23 4.39 -4.37
N ALA A 103 -15.94 4.75 -4.26
CA ALA A 103 -14.84 3.84 -4.55
C ALA A 103 -14.81 2.63 -3.59
N LEU A 104 -15.18 2.83 -2.32
CA LEU A 104 -15.26 1.77 -1.32
C LEU A 104 -16.46 0.84 -1.50
N ASP A 105 -17.49 1.27 -2.23
CA ASP A 105 -18.66 0.44 -2.51
C ASP A 105 -18.44 -0.44 -3.75
N LEU A 106 -17.97 -1.67 -3.50
CA LEU A 106 -17.74 -2.64 -4.58
C LEU A 106 -19.03 -3.10 -5.29
N ALA A 107 -20.21 -2.86 -4.72
CA ALA A 107 -21.48 -3.18 -5.37
C ALA A 107 -21.73 -2.27 -6.58
N LYS A 108 -21.13 -1.08 -6.60
CA LYS A 108 -21.19 -0.14 -7.73
C LYS A 108 -20.32 -0.54 -8.92
N GLU A 109 -19.40 -1.50 -8.73
CA GLU A 109 -18.59 -2.01 -9.83
C GLU A 109 -19.38 -3.02 -10.68
N SER A 110 -19.11 -3.06 -11.98
CA SER A 110 -19.80 -3.99 -12.88
C SER A 110 -19.57 -5.45 -12.47
N PRO A 111 -20.57 -6.33 -12.58
CA PRO A 111 -20.40 -7.74 -12.27
C PRO A 111 -19.24 -8.38 -13.06
N LYS A 112 -19.08 -8.03 -14.34
CA LYS A 112 -18.01 -8.53 -15.20
C LYS A 112 -16.61 -8.22 -14.65
N VAL A 113 -16.41 -6.99 -14.15
CA VAL A 113 -15.13 -6.59 -13.54
C VAL A 113 -14.92 -7.30 -12.21
N ARG A 114 -15.95 -7.38 -11.37
CA ARG A 114 -15.87 -8.11 -10.09
C ARG A 114 -15.52 -9.59 -10.30
N ASP A 115 -16.12 -10.22 -11.30
CA ASP A 115 -15.85 -11.63 -11.62
C ASP A 115 -14.42 -11.82 -12.16
N ARG A 116 -13.89 -10.83 -12.93
CA ARG A 116 -12.50 -10.83 -13.41
C ARG A 116 -11.48 -10.82 -12.28
N TYR A 117 -11.71 -10.02 -11.24
CA TYR A 117 -10.85 -10.00 -10.05
C TYR A 117 -11.02 -11.26 -9.20
N GLY A 118 -12.25 -11.75 -9.07
CA GLY A 118 -12.58 -12.93 -8.28
C GLY A 118 -13.15 -12.60 -6.90
N LYS A 119 -13.55 -13.65 -6.19
CA LYS A 119 -14.30 -13.52 -4.93
C LYS A 119 -13.43 -13.51 -3.68
N HIS A 120 -12.16 -13.91 -3.81
CA HIS A 120 -11.24 -13.94 -2.68
C HIS A 120 -11.07 -12.55 -2.05
N LEU A 121 -10.89 -12.47 -0.74
CA LEU A 121 -10.74 -11.21 -0.01
C LEU A 121 -9.66 -10.31 -0.62
N TRP A 122 -8.50 -10.88 -0.94
CA TRP A 122 -7.40 -10.12 -1.56
C TRP A 122 -7.76 -9.57 -2.94
N CYS A 123 -8.52 -10.32 -3.73
CA CYS A 123 -9.02 -9.86 -5.01
C CYS A 123 -9.97 -8.67 -4.86
N GLN A 124 -10.86 -8.72 -3.88
CA GLN A 124 -11.78 -7.63 -3.56
C GLN A 124 -11.02 -6.39 -3.04
N GLN A 125 -10.00 -6.58 -2.20
CA GLN A 125 -9.14 -5.49 -1.73
C GLN A 125 -8.36 -4.87 -2.88
N THR A 126 -7.87 -5.68 -3.82
CA THR A 126 -7.15 -5.21 -5.01
C THR A 126 -8.07 -4.41 -5.94
N LEU A 127 -9.31 -4.86 -6.15
CA LEU A 127 -10.33 -4.09 -6.85
C LEU A 127 -10.65 -2.76 -6.16
N MET A 128 -10.75 -2.78 -4.83
CA MET A 128 -10.96 -1.57 -4.04
C MET A 128 -9.79 -0.59 -4.18
N ALA A 129 -8.54 -1.07 -4.17
CA ALA A 129 -7.36 -0.25 -4.39
C ALA A 129 -7.40 0.45 -5.75
N ARG A 130 -7.73 -0.26 -6.84
CA ARG A 130 -7.89 0.32 -8.16
C ARG A 130 -8.97 1.42 -8.16
N ARG A 131 -10.11 1.18 -7.53
CA ARG A 131 -11.19 2.17 -7.43
C ARG A 131 -10.80 3.41 -6.63
N LEU A 132 -10.00 3.24 -5.57
CA LEU A 132 -9.46 4.36 -4.79
C LEU A 132 -8.49 5.21 -5.62
N VAL A 133 -7.60 4.57 -6.38
CA VAL A 133 -6.70 5.28 -7.31
C VAL A 133 -7.50 6.04 -8.37
N GLU A 134 -8.49 5.40 -8.99
CA GLU A 134 -9.39 6.03 -9.96
C GLU A 134 -10.17 7.22 -9.35
N ALA A 135 -10.47 7.17 -8.05
CA ALA A 135 -11.09 8.28 -7.31
C ALA A 135 -10.11 9.41 -6.94
N GLY A 136 -8.81 9.24 -7.21
CA GLY A 136 -7.75 10.25 -6.98
C GLY A 136 -6.95 10.05 -5.70
N VAL A 137 -7.03 8.88 -5.04
CA VAL A 137 -6.16 8.55 -3.91
C VAL A 137 -4.75 8.32 -4.41
N ALA A 138 -3.80 9.13 -3.94
CA ALA A 138 -2.43 9.13 -4.45
C ALA A 138 -1.59 7.91 -4.02
N PHE A 139 -1.88 7.31 -2.85
CA PHE A 139 -1.12 6.19 -2.33
C PHE A 139 -2.03 5.18 -1.63
N VAL A 140 -2.00 3.93 -2.06
CA VAL A 140 -2.79 2.83 -1.49
C VAL A 140 -1.86 1.68 -1.15
N THR A 141 -1.94 1.20 0.09
CA THR A 141 -1.21 0.01 0.52
C THR A 141 -2.19 -1.13 0.76
N LEU A 142 -1.90 -2.28 0.17
CA LEU A 142 -2.58 -3.54 0.43
C LEU A 142 -1.67 -4.45 1.24
N ASP A 143 -2.15 -4.87 2.39
CA ASP A 143 -1.50 -5.92 3.17
C ASP A 143 -2.16 -7.26 2.84
N LEU A 144 -1.46 -8.06 2.04
CA LEU A 144 -1.89 -9.39 1.62
C LEU A 144 -1.37 -10.47 2.58
N SER A 145 -1.20 -10.14 3.84
CA SER A 145 -0.76 -11.06 4.88
C SER A 145 -1.78 -11.20 6.00
N TYR A 146 -1.56 -12.17 6.89
CA TYR A 146 -2.37 -12.36 8.09
C TYR A 146 -1.46 -12.32 9.31
N HIS A 147 -1.63 -11.30 10.11
CA HIS A 147 -0.76 -11.04 11.26
C HIS A 147 -0.88 -12.04 12.41
N THR A 148 -1.84 -12.94 12.38
CA THR A 148 -2.06 -13.91 13.46
C THR A 148 -1.84 -15.33 13.05
N ALA A 149 -1.66 -15.58 11.79
CA ALA A 149 -1.56 -16.95 11.32
C ALA A 149 -0.31 -17.05 10.50
N SER A 150 0.44 -17.78 10.93
CA SER A 150 0.87 -19.00 10.35
C SER A 150 -0.06 -19.35 9.20
N GLY A 151 0.44 -19.38 8.01
CA GLY A 151 -0.32 -19.93 6.89
C GLY A 151 -0.61 -18.99 5.75
N THR A 152 -0.04 -17.78 5.76
CA THR A 152 0.07 -16.96 4.57
C THR A 152 1.44 -17.13 3.92
N TRP A 153 2.23 -16.09 3.82
CA TRP A 153 3.56 -16.14 3.20
C TRP A 153 4.65 -16.73 4.10
N ASP A 154 4.28 -17.25 5.27
CA ASP A 154 5.22 -17.87 6.19
C ASP A 154 5.60 -19.27 5.72
N THR A 155 6.86 -19.43 5.35
CA THR A 155 7.41 -20.68 4.82
C THR A 155 8.46 -21.30 5.74
N HIS A 156 8.40 -21.05 7.06
CA HIS A 156 9.41 -21.58 7.99
C HIS A 156 9.43 -23.10 8.01
N GLY A 157 8.29 -23.77 7.91
CA GLY A 157 8.33 -25.20 7.84
C GLY A 157 6.98 -25.88 7.85
N ASP A 158 6.97 -27.09 7.32
CA ASP A 158 5.81 -27.98 7.28
C ASP A 158 5.64 -28.83 8.55
N ASN A 159 6.60 -28.76 9.48
CA ASN A 159 6.63 -29.48 10.75
C ASN A 159 5.95 -28.71 11.91
N ILE A 160 5.66 -27.43 11.73
CA ILE A 160 5.00 -26.59 12.74
C ILE A 160 3.63 -26.17 12.22
N PRO A 161 2.54 -26.80 12.64
CA PRO A 161 1.21 -26.34 12.26
C PRO A 161 0.96 -24.90 12.73
N PRO A 162 0.28 -24.09 11.92
CA PRO A 162 -0.33 -24.35 10.63
C PRO A 162 0.56 -23.95 9.43
N TYR A 163 1.88 -23.82 9.59
CA TYR A 163 2.77 -23.50 8.49
C TYR A 163 2.74 -24.61 7.42
N GLY A 164 2.65 -24.21 6.17
CA GLY A 164 2.55 -25.14 5.08
C GLY A 164 3.86 -25.40 4.34
N GLY A 165 4.98 -24.79 4.74
CA GLY A 165 6.20 -24.77 3.97
C GLY A 165 6.00 -24.15 2.58
N ILE A 166 6.83 -24.52 1.62
CA ILE A 166 6.72 -24.05 0.23
C ILE A 166 5.56 -24.77 -0.47
N SER A 167 5.55 -26.10 -0.43
CA SER A 167 4.62 -26.89 -1.23
C SER A 167 3.15 -26.72 -0.81
N LYS A 168 2.88 -26.68 0.47
CA LYS A 168 1.51 -26.51 0.99
C LYS A 168 1.14 -25.06 1.22
N GLY A 169 2.11 -24.20 1.55
CA GLY A 169 1.89 -22.79 1.85
C GLY A 169 1.80 -21.92 0.59
N LEU A 170 2.85 -21.92 -0.23
CA LEU A 170 2.92 -21.04 -1.40
C LEU A 170 2.11 -21.56 -2.60
N ARG A 171 1.95 -22.86 -2.74
CA ARG A 171 1.27 -23.46 -3.89
C ARG A 171 -0.17 -22.94 -4.09
N PRO A 172 -1.01 -22.78 -3.05
CA PRO A 172 -2.33 -22.16 -3.23
C PRO A 172 -2.28 -20.63 -3.34
N LEU A 173 -1.26 -19.96 -2.76
CA LEU A 173 -1.18 -18.50 -2.72
C LEU A 173 -0.63 -17.88 -3.99
N LEU A 174 0.36 -18.51 -4.62
CA LEU A 174 1.00 -17.94 -5.81
C LEU A 174 0.05 -17.79 -7.01
N PRO A 175 -0.80 -18.76 -7.36
CA PRO A 175 -1.78 -18.58 -8.43
C PRO A 175 -2.81 -17.48 -8.12
N LEU A 176 -3.19 -17.34 -6.84
CA LEU A 176 -4.07 -16.27 -6.40
C LEU A 176 -3.40 -14.90 -6.55
N PHE A 177 -2.15 -14.79 -6.11
CA PHE A 177 -1.35 -13.56 -6.25
C PHE A 177 -1.12 -13.21 -7.73
N ASP A 178 -0.73 -14.18 -8.55
CA ASP A 178 -0.55 -13.99 -9.98
C ASP A 178 -1.83 -13.48 -10.65
N GLY A 179 -2.96 -14.11 -10.37
CA GLY A 179 -4.27 -13.71 -10.91
C GLY A 179 -4.67 -12.29 -10.50
N LEU A 180 -4.49 -11.92 -9.22
CA LEU A 180 -4.89 -10.58 -8.77
C LEU A 180 -3.98 -9.47 -9.30
N ILE A 181 -2.65 -9.69 -9.37
CA ILE A 181 -1.71 -8.65 -9.82
C ILE A 181 -1.82 -8.42 -11.34
N THR A 182 -1.94 -9.49 -12.12
CA THR A 182 -2.13 -9.38 -13.57
C THR A 182 -3.46 -8.73 -13.91
N THR A 183 -4.53 -9.09 -13.20
CA THR A 183 -5.85 -8.45 -13.35
C THR A 183 -5.81 -6.96 -13.01
N LEU A 184 -5.10 -6.58 -11.94
CA LEU A 184 -4.93 -5.18 -11.56
C LEU A 184 -4.22 -4.38 -12.66
N VAL A 185 -3.09 -4.89 -13.14
CA VAL A 185 -2.29 -4.22 -14.19
C VAL A 185 -3.11 -4.07 -15.48
N ASP A 186 -3.81 -5.12 -15.88
CA ASP A 186 -4.68 -5.08 -17.06
C ASP A 186 -5.84 -4.09 -16.90
N ASP A 187 -6.50 -4.07 -15.74
CA ASP A 187 -7.64 -3.15 -15.51
C ASP A 187 -7.17 -1.69 -15.47
N LEU A 188 -6.01 -1.42 -14.86
CA LEU A 188 -5.40 -0.08 -14.90
C LEU A 188 -5.05 0.34 -16.34
N ARG A 189 -4.51 -0.57 -17.14
CA ARG A 189 -4.21 -0.32 -18.56
C ARG A 189 -5.48 -0.06 -19.36
N ASP A 190 -6.48 -0.91 -19.21
CA ASP A 190 -7.76 -0.81 -19.93
C ASP A 190 -8.49 0.51 -19.62
N ARG A 191 -8.20 1.13 -18.48
CA ARG A 191 -8.74 2.43 -18.03
C ARG A 191 -7.84 3.62 -18.33
N GLY A 192 -6.65 3.39 -18.91
CA GLY A 192 -5.67 4.45 -19.15
C GLY A 192 -5.03 5.01 -17.88
N LEU A 193 -5.04 4.26 -16.77
CA LEU A 193 -4.49 4.68 -15.49
C LEU A 193 -3.08 4.12 -15.23
N LEU A 194 -2.63 3.15 -16.02
CA LEU A 194 -1.39 2.42 -15.74
C LEU A 194 -0.14 3.30 -15.85
N ASP A 195 -0.12 4.25 -16.78
CA ASP A 195 1.05 5.11 -16.98
C ASP A 195 1.26 6.08 -15.80
N ASP A 196 0.18 6.48 -15.11
CA ASP A 196 0.22 7.36 -13.95
C ASP A 196 0.21 6.59 -12.62
N THR A 197 0.10 5.27 -12.64
CA THR A 197 0.00 4.43 -11.44
C THR A 197 1.14 3.45 -11.36
N LEU A 198 2.07 3.67 -10.43
CA LEU A 198 3.13 2.72 -10.12
C LEU A 198 2.61 1.63 -9.19
N VAL A 199 2.57 0.40 -9.68
CA VAL A 199 2.22 -0.80 -8.90
C VAL A 199 3.50 -1.46 -8.41
N ILE A 200 3.61 -1.67 -7.10
CA ILE A 200 4.75 -2.34 -6.46
C ILE A 200 4.22 -3.52 -5.66
N ALA A 201 4.82 -4.70 -5.87
CA ALA A 201 4.54 -5.89 -5.08
C ALA A 201 5.84 -6.44 -4.51
N MET A 202 5.91 -6.56 -3.18
CA MET A 202 7.13 -6.95 -2.47
C MET A 202 6.82 -7.58 -1.12
N GLY A 203 7.79 -8.30 -0.57
CA GLY A 203 7.86 -8.65 0.85
C GLY A 203 8.83 -7.73 1.59
N GLU A 204 9.09 -8.03 2.88
CA GLU A 204 10.05 -7.29 3.70
C GLU A 204 11.48 -7.84 3.61
N PHE A 205 11.62 -9.15 3.37
CA PHE A 205 12.91 -9.85 3.19
C PHE A 205 12.73 -11.13 2.37
N GLY A 206 13.82 -11.74 1.97
CA GLY A 206 13.83 -13.02 1.27
C GLY A 206 13.83 -14.24 2.19
N ARG A 207 14.01 -15.39 1.60
CA ARG A 207 14.08 -16.68 2.29
C ARG A 207 15.40 -17.40 2.02
N THR A 208 15.89 -18.18 2.99
CA THR A 208 17.17 -18.90 2.88
C THR A 208 17.26 -19.72 1.59
N PRO A 209 18.42 -19.75 0.92
CA PRO A 209 18.65 -20.61 -0.25
C PRO A 209 18.42 -22.09 0.05
N LYS A 210 18.85 -22.51 1.26
CA LYS A 210 18.74 -23.90 1.70
C LYS A 210 17.29 -24.23 2.08
N LEU A 211 16.80 -25.36 1.59
CA LEU A 211 15.55 -25.99 2.00
C LEU A 211 15.75 -26.84 3.27
N GLY A 212 14.66 -27.11 3.98
CA GLY A 212 14.65 -27.97 5.15
C GLY A 212 15.27 -27.31 6.38
N THR A 213 15.08 -25.99 6.54
CA THR A 213 15.52 -25.30 7.75
C THR A 213 14.56 -25.59 8.92
N GLN A 214 15.05 -25.49 10.16
CA GLN A 214 14.26 -25.71 11.38
C GLN A 214 13.59 -27.10 11.44
N ASP A 215 14.32 -28.14 11.04
CA ASP A 215 13.85 -29.54 11.01
C ASP A 215 12.61 -29.79 10.12
N SER A 216 12.33 -28.90 9.19
CA SER A 216 11.27 -29.07 8.19
C SER A 216 11.77 -29.81 6.95
N THR A 217 10.85 -30.29 6.10
CA THR A 217 11.24 -30.93 4.82
C THR A 217 11.37 -29.92 3.70
N ASP A 218 10.54 -28.88 3.66
CA ASP A 218 10.53 -27.86 2.60
C ASP A 218 10.39 -26.42 3.12
N GLY A 219 10.74 -26.18 4.37
CA GLY A 219 10.76 -24.85 4.95
C GLY A 219 11.98 -24.04 4.55
N ARG A 220 11.82 -22.70 4.58
CA ARG A 220 12.88 -21.72 4.39
C ARG A 220 12.75 -20.63 5.44
N ASP A 221 13.86 -20.29 6.10
CA ASP A 221 13.93 -19.26 7.14
C ASP A 221 14.10 -17.86 6.55
N HIS A 222 14.10 -16.84 7.40
CA HIS A 222 14.36 -15.46 7.01
C HIS A 222 15.74 -15.29 6.40
N TRP A 223 15.82 -14.50 5.31
CA TRP A 223 17.09 -14.20 4.64
C TRP A 223 17.11 -12.74 4.20
N PRO A 224 17.72 -11.85 5.00
CA PRO A 224 17.66 -10.41 4.72
C PRO A 224 18.60 -9.95 3.60
N HIS A 225 19.48 -10.84 3.09
CA HIS A 225 20.49 -10.48 2.12
C HIS A 225 19.95 -10.32 0.69
N VAL A 226 18.86 -11.01 0.36
CA VAL A 226 18.28 -11.00 -0.98
C VAL A 226 16.77 -11.06 -0.90
N MET A 227 16.11 -10.18 -1.63
CA MET A 227 14.68 -10.27 -1.91
C MET A 227 14.41 -9.85 -3.35
N SER A 228 13.23 -10.21 -3.85
CA SER A 228 12.75 -9.79 -5.17
C SER A 228 11.51 -8.94 -5.03
N MET A 229 11.32 -8.00 -5.94
CA MET A 229 10.11 -7.17 -6.04
C MET A 229 9.63 -7.10 -7.49
N LEU A 230 8.37 -6.78 -7.66
CA LEU A 230 7.76 -6.52 -8.95
C LEU A 230 7.33 -5.07 -9.02
N LEU A 231 7.61 -4.43 -10.16
CA LEU A 231 7.11 -3.09 -10.48
C LEU A 231 6.38 -3.14 -11.83
N ALA A 232 5.26 -2.42 -11.91
CA ALA A 232 4.49 -2.25 -13.16
C ALA A 232 3.86 -0.86 -13.22
N GLY A 233 3.69 -0.31 -14.42
CA GLY A 233 3.07 1.01 -14.63
C GLY A 233 3.96 2.19 -14.26
N GLY A 234 3.36 3.32 -13.93
CA GLY A 234 4.05 4.55 -13.52
C GLY A 234 4.83 5.25 -14.64
N GLY A 235 4.53 4.96 -15.92
CA GLY A 235 5.28 5.50 -17.05
C GLY A 235 6.74 5.01 -17.15
N LEU A 236 7.07 3.94 -16.39
CA LEU A 236 8.42 3.42 -16.30
C LEU A 236 8.73 2.42 -17.44
N ARG A 237 10.02 2.20 -17.70
CA ARG A 237 10.48 1.20 -18.69
C ARG A 237 10.45 -0.20 -18.09
N HIS A 238 9.46 -0.98 -18.49
CA HIS A 238 9.26 -2.36 -18.01
C HIS A 238 9.80 -3.45 -18.95
N GLY A 239 9.52 -4.72 -18.63
CA GLY A 239 9.92 -5.87 -19.43
C GLY A 239 11.38 -6.27 -19.23
N ARG A 240 11.97 -5.97 -18.07
CA ARG A 240 13.36 -6.29 -17.74
C ARG A 240 13.52 -6.81 -16.31
N VAL A 241 14.60 -7.51 -16.09
CA VAL A 241 15.09 -7.89 -14.76
C VAL A 241 16.29 -6.98 -14.43
N ILE A 242 16.30 -6.40 -13.24
CA ILE A 242 17.36 -5.54 -12.74
C ILE A 242 18.00 -6.21 -11.53
N GLY A 243 19.31 -6.43 -11.62
CA GLY A 243 20.08 -7.17 -10.63
C GLY A 243 20.05 -8.68 -10.85
N SER A 244 21.05 -9.34 -10.31
CA SER A 244 21.18 -10.79 -10.30
C SER A 244 21.72 -11.29 -8.96
N THR A 245 21.49 -12.57 -8.69
CA THR A 245 22.04 -13.26 -7.52
C THR A 245 23.10 -14.25 -7.94
N GLU A 246 23.90 -14.69 -6.97
CA GLU A 246 24.70 -15.89 -7.12
C GLU A 246 23.82 -17.09 -7.48
N LYS A 247 24.46 -18.15 -7.95
CA LYS A 247 23.76 -19.35 -8.46
C LYS A 247 22.81 -20.00 -7.45
N ASP A 248 23.15 -19.93 -6.17
CA ASP A 248 22.34 -20.47 -5.07
C ASP A 248 21.23 -19.51 -4.59
N GLY A 249 21.24 -18.26 -5.09
CA GLY A 249 20.27 -17.24 -4.69
C GLY A 249 20.54 -16.63 -3.31
N GLY A 250 21.74 -16.89 -2.72
CA GLY A 250 22.06 -16.48 -1.36
C GLY A 250 22.51 -15.03 -1.24
N HIS A 251 23.20 -14.52 -2.22
CA HIS A 251 23.74 -13.17 -2.19
C HIS A 251 23.51 -12.46 -3.53
N ILE A 252 23.53 -11.13 -3.50
CA ILE A 252 23.47 -10.30 -4.70
C ILE A 252 24.82 -10.40 -5.41
N GLN A 253 24.79 -10.70 -6.70
CA GLN A 253 25.98 -10.77 -7.56
C GLN A 253 26.19 -9.47 -8.31
N GLU A 254 25.13 -8.92 -8.92
CA GLU A 254 25.22 -7.72 -9.75
C GLU A 254 24.07 -6.76 -9.49
N ARG A 255 24.34 -5.49 -9.66
CA ARG A 255 23.35 -4.40 -9.64
C ARG A 255 22.43 -4.45 -8.41
N PRO A 256 22.94 -4.26 -7.22
CA PRO A 256 22.11 -4.17 -6.02
C PRO A 256 21.12 -3.01 -6.12
N VAL A 257 19.91 -3.24 -5.61
CA VAL A 257 18.89 -2.22 -5.39
C VAL A 257 18.61 -2.18 -3.90
N THR A 258 18.83 -1.03 -3.29
CA THR A 258 18.62 -0.83 -1.86
C THR A 258 17.20 -0.35 -1.56
N PRO A 259 16.71 -0.47 -0.31
CA PRO A 259 15.45 0.17 0.08
C PRO A 259 15.44 1.69 -0.15
N GLY A 260 16.60 2.35 -0.03
CA GLY A 260 16.77 3.78 -0.38
C GLY A 260 16.54 4.06 -1.86
N ASP A 261 17.02 3.20 -2.75
CA ASP A 261 16.82 3.34 -4.20
C ASP A 261 15.36 3.15 -4.58
N LEU A 262 14.67 2.20 -3.94
CA LEU A 262 13.23 2.03 -4.13
C LEU A 262 12.48 3.28 -3.66
N ALA A 263 12.79 3.80 -2.47
CA ALA A 263 12.17 5.01 -1.94
C ALA A 263 12.43 6.22 -2.87
N ALA A 264 13.67 6.40 -3.35
CA ALA A 264 14.02 7.44 -4.32
C ALA A 264 13.24 7.28 -5.64
N THR A 265 13.01 6.05 -6.09
CA THR A 265 12.21 5.76 -7.28
C THR A 265 10.75 6.17 -7.09
N ILE A 266 10.16 5.85 -5.93
CA ILE A 266 8.80 6.25 -5.57
C ILE A 266 8.70 7.78 -5.47
N TYR A 267 9.62 8.45 -4.81
CA TYR A 267 9.62 9.91 -4.69
C TYR A 267 9.75 10.58 -6.05
N ARG A 268 10.62 10.07 -6.93
CA ARG A 268 10.74 10.57 -8.30
C ARG A 268 9.44 10.39 -9.09
N HIS A 269 8.74 9.26 -8.94
CA HIS A 269 7.43 9.05 -9.56
C HIS A 269 6.41 10.11 -9.12
N PHE A 270 6.43 10.51 -7.84
CA PHE A 270 5.59 11.59 -7.32
C PHE A 270 6.11 13.01 -7.61
N GLY A 271 7.24 13.16 -8.29
CA GLY A 271 7.86 14.46 -8.52
C GLY A 271 8.43 15.11 -7.24
N ILE A 272 8.71 14.31 -6.20
CA ILE A 272 9.29 14.79 -4.95
C ILE A 272 10.80 14.84 -5.10
N PRO A 273 11.46 16.01 -4.86
CA PRO A 273 12.91 16.13 -4.93
C PRO A 273 13.64 15.20 -3.95
N ALA A 274 14.82 14.73 -4.35
CA ALA A 274 15.61 13.80 -3.51
C ALA A 274 16.14 14.44 -2.22
N ASP A 275 16.27 15.75 -2.19
CA ASP A 275 16.72 16.57 -1.05
C ASP A 275 15.55 17.11 -0.21
N ALA A 276 14.33 16.71 -0.52
CA ALA A 276 13.15 17.13 0.24
C ALA A 276 13.23 16.72 1.70
N THR A 277 12.78 17.61 2.57
CA THR A 277 12.74 17.41 4.01
C THR A 277 11.31 17.50 4.54
N TYR A 278 11.07 16.93 5.70
CA TYR A 278 9.83 17.10 6.45
C TYR A 278 10.14 17.45 7.91
N PRO A 279 9.33 18.30 8.57
CA PRO A 279 9.49 18.56 9.99
C PRO A 279 8.93 17.42 10.83
N ASP A 280 9.62 17.09 11.92
CA ASP A 280 9.04 16.22 12.96
C ASP A 280 8.06 16.99 13.86
N THR A 281 7.53 16.33 14.89
CA THR A 281 6.60 16.94 15.85
C THR A 281 7.23 18.06 16.70
N ALA A 282 8.56 18.16 16.72
CA ALA A 282 9.30 19.24 17.37
C ALA A 282 9.74 20.34 16.38
N GLY A 283 9.36 20.24 15.11
CA GLY A 283 9.72 21.18 14.05
C GLY A 283 11.13 20.98 13.48
N GLN A 284 11.81 19.89 13.82
CA GLN A 284 13.16 19.61 13.30
C GLN A 284 13.07 19.02 11.90
N PRO A 285 13.84 19.54 10.91
CA PRO A 285 13.82 19.00 9.56
C PRO A 285 14.53 17.65 9.48
N HIS A 286 13.90 16.70 8.80
CA HIS A 286 14.45 15.38 8.48
C HIS A 286 14.42 15.14 6.98
N ASN A 287 15.50 14.57 6.45
CA ASN A 287 15.53 14.16 5.04
C ASN A 287 14.57 12.99 4.82
N LEU A 288 13.85 13.00 3.68
CA LEU A 288 13.03 11.87 3.26
C LEU A 288 13.88 10.62 2.97
N LEU A 289 15.12 10.79 2.55
CA LEU A 289 16.09 9.72 2.29
C LEU A 289 17.26 9.80 3.30
N PRO A 290 17.05 9.47 4.58
CA PRO A 290 18.06 9.67 5.63
C PRO A 290 19.32 8.82 5.44
N HIS A 291 19.23 7.73 4.69
CA HIS A 291 20.35 6.83 4.38
C HIS A 291 20.81 6.91 2.92
N GLY A 292 20.36 7.94 2.20
CA GLY A 292 20.60 8.08 0.77
C GLY A 292 19.73 7.14 -0.06
N GLY A 293 20.00 7.12 -1.36
CA GLY A 293 19.32 6.31 -2.36
C GLY A 293 19.25 7.07 -3.68
N GLU A 294 19.33 6.34 -4.77
CA GLU A 294 19.18 6.89 -6.14
C GLU A 294 18.05 6.17 -6.85
N ALA A 295 17.22 6.91 -7.56
CA ALA A 295 16.17 6.29 -8.35
C ALA A 295 16.76 5.26 -9.33
N ILE A 296 16.11 4.11 -9.42
CA ILE A 296 16.56 2.98 -10.27
C ILE A 296 16.56 3.45 -11.72
N ARG A 297 17.74 3.85 -12.22
CA ARG A 297 17.93 4.55 -13.50
C ARG A 297 17.43 3.78 -14.71
N GLU A 298 17.45 2.46 -14.64
CA GLU A 298 17.02 1.56 -15.71
C GLU A 298 15.51 1.63 -15.98
N LEU A 299 14.75 2.20 -15.04
CA LEU A 299 13.29 2.35 -15.15
C LEU A 299 12.88 3.66 -15.85
N PHE A 300 13.80 4.61 -16.06
CA PHE A 300 13.50 5.94 -16.62
C PHE A 300 14.05 6.17 -18.01
#